data_7d533b5ce7c16d868058bff4fc24cd80
#
_entry.id   7d533b5ce7c16d868058bff4fc24cd80
#
_cell.length_a   1.000
_cell.length_b   1.000
_cell.length_c   1.000
_cell.angle_alpha   90.00
_cell.angle_beta   90.00
_cell.angle_gamma   90.00
#
_symmetry.space_group_name_H-M   'P 1'
#
loop_
_entity.id
_entity.type
_entity.pdbx_description
1 polymer ?
#
loop_
_entity_poly.entity_id
_entity_poly.type
_entity_poly.pdbx_seq_one_letter_code
_entity_poly.pdbx_strand_id
1 'polypeptide(L)'
;QKLIGFLFGFLAFVALGGIVYYGLGWISTAFPGMTLYGAMAIFMVAYLILISISARHSDLHLDDPNEPLLVLPRPGEVAMTGLYYLLPIVVLLWCILIERLSPALSAFWASAAMIFIVLTQHPIKSVLRAGQAEREDFASAVKHGFSDFGLGMISGARSMVPIGVATGVAGIIIGTVSLTGAHQVVGEFVEFLSGGSLIIMLLLVAIMSLLLGMGLPTTANYIVVSSLMAPVIVSVGAQQGLVVPLVAVHMFVFYFGILADDTPPVGLAAFAASAISGGNPIKTGIQGFAYDIRTALLPFLFIFNTELLLIDVTLAKAIFIFIVGVIAMMLFAAATQGYFMARSKIWESLLLMLVAFTLFRPGFWLDKFQPPYDLIPVTELVETAANHPVGEPLRLRVVGPDFDYPDKLAQLTLLADLGEAGDGETRLEQAGLTVIMDEEGATLEEPFAGTAFFQTLQMFDFYADPLVKIDKVQLPAERMAKEVFYIPALLLLGIVILLQRRRQTKPAFFGNF
;
A
#
# COMPACT_ATOMS: atom_id res chain seq x y z
N GLN A 1 -29.45 -14.55 3.01
CA GLN A 1 -28.74 -15.66 3.67
C GLN A 1 -27.24 -15.70 3.31
N LYS A 2 -26.83 -15.51 2.02
CA LYS A 2 -25.41 -15.52 1.60
C LYS A 2 -24.58 -14.37 2.20
N LEU A 3 -25.14 -13.16 2.32
CA LEU A 3 -24.48 -12.00 2.92
C LEU A 3 -24.28 -12.18 4.44
N ILE A 4 -25.26 -12.74 5.11
CA ILE A 4 -25.20 -13.03 6.54
C ILE A 4 -24.12 -14.10 6.81
N GLY A 5 -24.05 -15.16 5.99
CA GLY A 5 -23.00 -16.18 6.08
C GLY A 5 -21.59 -15.61 5.85
N PHE A 6 -21.43 -14.70 4.91
CA PHE A 6 -20.17 -14.00 4.66
C PHE A 6 -19.76 -13.10 5.85
N LEU A 7 -20.71 -12.34 6.40
CA LEU A 7 -20.49 -11.51 7.59
C LEU A 7 -20.09 -12.36 8.82
N PHE A 8 -20.77 -13.49 9.04
CA PHE A 8 -20.41 -14.41 10.12
C PHE A 8 -19.03 -15.03 9.91
N GLY A 9 -18.68 -15.42 8.67
CA GLY A 9 -17.36 -15.93 8.34
C GLY A 9 -16.26 -14.89 8.57
N PHE A 10 -16.49 -13.65 8.15
CA PHE A 10 -15.56 -12.54 8.37
C PHE A 10 -15.40 -12.21 9.86
N LEU A 11 -16.50 -12.12 10.61
CA LEU A 11 -16.47 -11.89 12.07
C LEU A 11 -15.76 -13.03 12.81
N ALA A 12 -15.99 -14.28 12.40
CA ALA A 12 -15.30 -15.44 12.97
C ALA A 12 -13.79 -15.39 12.69
N PHE A 13 -13.39 -14.98 11.48
CA PHE A 13 -11.98 -14.80 11.12
C PHE A 13 -11.31 -13.69 11.94
N VAL A 14 -11.97 -12.53 12.09
CA VAL A 14 -11.47 -11.41 12.92
C VAL A 14 -11.40 -11.81 14.40
N ALA A 15 -12.41 -12.51 14.91
CA ALA A 15 -12.42 -13.01 16.29
C ALA A 15 -11.30 -14.03 16.53
N LEU A 16 -11.08 -14.96 15.58
CA LEU A 16 -9.99 -15.92 15.65
C LEU A 16 -8.62 -15.22 15.67
N GLY A 17 -8.42 -14.25 14.78
CA GLY A 17 -7.23 -13.43 14.75
C GLY A 17 -6.99 -12.68 16.07
N GLY A 18 -8.05 -12.10 16.64
CA GLY A 18 -8.01 -11.44 17.94
C GLY A 18 -7.66 -12.38 19.08
N ILE A 19 -8.28 -13.56 19.15
CA ILE A 19 -8.01 -14.58 20.17
C ILE A 19 -6.55 -15.05 20.10
N VAL A 20 -6.04 -15.31 18.90
CA VAL A 20 -4.64 -15.71 18.70
C VAL A 20 -3.69 -14.57 19.09
N TYR A 21 -3.97 -13.34 18.66
CA TYR A 21 -3.16 -12.16 18.97
C TYR A 21 -3.08 -11.90 20.47
N TYR A 22 -4.23 -11.76 21.15
CA TYR A 22 -4.29 -11.48 22.59
C TYR A 22 -3.87 -12.69 23.43
N GLY A 23 -4.23 -13.91 23.03
CA GLY A 23 -3.89 -15.14 23.76
C GLY A 23 -2.38 -15.36 23.80
N LEU A 24 -1.68 -15.21 22.67
CA LEU A 24 -0.22 -15.32 22.65
C LEU A 24 0.46 -14.13 23.31
N GLY A 25 -0.11 -12.94 23.24
CA GLY A 25 0.37 -11.77 23.99
C GLY A 25 0.32 -12.01 25.50
N TRP A 26 -0.73 -12.64 26.03
CA TRP A 26 -0.83 -13.02 27.43
C TRP A 26 0.20 -14.10 27.83
N ILE A 27 0.43 -15.09 26.97
CA ILE A 27 1.44 -16.12 27.21
C ILE A 27 2.84 -15.48 27.24
N SER A 28 3.14 -14.58 26.33
CA SER A 28 4.41 -13.83 26.29
C SER A 28 4.64 -13.02 27.57
N THR A 29 3.58 -12.41 28.10
CA THR A 29 3.65 -11.57 29.31
C THR A 29 3.72 -12.42 30.60
N ALA A 30 2.94 -13.51 30.65
CA ALA A 30 2.87 -14.37 31.82
C ALA A 30 4.07 -15.32 31.94
N PHE A 31 4.65 -15.73 30.82
CA PHE A 31 5.76 -16.67 30.75
C PHE A 31 6.85 -16.18 29.81
N PRO A 32 7.69 -15.19 30.20
CA PRO A 32 8.75 -14.66 29.37
C PRO A 32 9.72 -15.79 28.96
N GLY A 33 9.99 -15.92 27.66
CA GLY A 33 10.86 -16.98 27.10
C GLY A 33 10.14 -18.29 26.74
N MET A 34 8.87 -18.47 27.06
CA MET A 34 8.08 -19.66 26.68
C MET A 34 7.11 -19.42 25.50
N THR A 35 7.14 -18.25 24.87
CA THR A 35 6.23 -17.86 23.78
C THR A 35 6.27 -18.85 22.62
N LEU A 36 7.47 -19.32 22.24
CA LEU A 36 7.65 -20.31 21.18
C LEU A 36 6.94 -21.63 21.49
N TYR A 37 7.11 -22.14 22.71
CA TYR A 37 6.45 -23.39 23.13
C TYR A 37 4.94 -23.25 23.20
N GLY A 38 4.44 -22.09 23.66
CA GLY A 38 3.01 -21.76 23.66
C GLY A 38 2.45 -21.70 22.23
N ALA A 39 3.15 -21.06 21.30
CA ALA A 39 2.77 -20.99 19.89
C ALA A 39 2.75 -22.38 19.25
N MET A 40 3.76 -23.21 19.51
CA MET A 40 3.80 -24.60 19.02
C MET A 40 2.66 -25.44 19.59
N ALA A 41 2.33 -25.27 20.87
CA ALA A 41 1.20 -25.98 21.48
C ALA A 41 -0.15 -25.58 20.85
N ILE A 42 -0.37 -24.27 20.65
CA ILE A 42 -1.58 -23.75 19.97
C ILE A 42 -1.65 -24.29 18.54
N PHE A 43 -0.56 -24.24 17.79
CA PHE A 43 -0.47 -24.78 16.44
C PHE A 43 -0.84 -26.28 16.42
N MET A 44 -0.30 -27.08 17.35
CA MET A 44 -0.58 -28.51 17.44
C MET A 44 -2.05 -28.79 17.76
N VAL A 45 -2.63 -28.07 18.73
CA VAL A 45 -4.04 -28.20 19.07
C VAL A 45 -4.94 -27.81 17.89
N ALA A 46 -4.67 -26.67 17.26
CA ALA A 46 -5.40 -26.21 16.09
C ALA A 46 -5.31 -27.22 14.95
N TYR A 47 -4.11 -27.75 14.69
CA TYR A 47 -3.90 -28.78 13.66
C TYR A 47 -4.68 -30.05 13.95
N LEU A 48 -4.63 -30.58 15.18
CA LEU A 48 -5.38 -31.78 15.55
C LEU A 48 -6.90 -31.59 15.46
N ILE A 49 -7.42 -30.42 15.80
CA ILE A 49 -8.84 -30.09 15.65
C ILE A 49 -9.21 -30.05 14.16
N LEU A 50 -8.46 -29.30 13.35
CA LEU A 50 -8.77 -29.12 11.95
C LEU A 50 -8.63 -30.40 11.13
N ILE A 51 -7.60 -31.21 11.40
CA ILE A 51 -7.45 -32.51 10.74
C ILE A 51 -8.52 -33.52 11.17
N SER A 52 -9.00 -33.44 12.43
CA SER A 52 -10.12 -34.26 12.90
C SER A 52 -11.44 -33.91 12.20
N ILE A 53 -11.64 -32.62 11.89
CA ILE A 53 -12.79 -32.16 11.08
C ILE A 53 -12.63 -32.70 9.64
N SER A 54 -11.44 -32.52 9.05
CA SER A 54 -11.14 -33.00 7.70
C SER A 54 -11.29 -34.51 7.55
N ALA A 55 -10.89 -35.29 8.55
CA ALA A 55 -11.00 -36.75 8.53
C ALA A 55 -12.45 -37.28 8.43
N ARG A 56 -13.44 -36.44 8.76
CA ARG A 56 -14.88 -36.77 8.63
C ARG A 56 -15.43 -36.61 7.22
N HIS A 57 -14.66 -35.98 6.33
CA HIS A 57 -15.02 -35.76 4.94
C HIS A 57 -14.16 -36.66 4.06
N SER A 58 -14.71 -37.14 2.93
CA SER A 58 -13.93 -37.89 1.93
C SER A 58 -12.85 -36.99 1.33
N ASP A 59 -11.70 -37.57 1.03
CA ASP A 59 -10.62 -36.83 0.37
C ASP A 59 -11.05 -36.44 -1.05
N LEU A 60 -10.66 -35.24 -1.47
CA LEU A 60 -10.93 -34.75 -2.81
C LEU A 60 -10.11 -35.57 -3.81
N HIS A 61 -10.76 -36.14 -4.81
CA HIS A 61 -10.07 -36.65 -5.97
C HIS A 61 -9.53 -35.46 -6.77
N LEU A 62 -8.25 -35.53 -7.16
CA LEU A 62 -7.68 -34.59 -8.11
C LEU A 62 -8.36 -34.78 -9.45
N ASP A 63 -9.11 -33.79 -9.89
CA ASP A 63 -9.69 -33.79 -11.23
C ASP A 63 -8.57 -33.73 -12.26
N ASP A 64 -8.70 -34.51 -13.35
CA ASP A 64 -7.77 -34.42 -14.49
C ASP A 64 -7.91 -32.99 -15.06
N PRO A 65 -6.81 -32.22 -15.18
CA PRO A 65 -6.88 -30.85 -15.75
C PRO A 65 -7.46 -30.81 -17.17
N ASN A 66 -7.52 -31.95 -17.85
CA ASN A 66 -8.02 -32.05 -19.21
C ASN A 66 -9.49 -32.53 -19.29
N GLU A 67 -10.09 -32.93 -18.17
CA GLU A 67 -11.51 -33.27 -18.14
C GLU A 67 -12.40 -32.05 -17.91
N PRO A 68 -13.50 -31.88 -18.68
CA PRO A 68 -14.43 -30.76 -18.43
C PRO A 68 -15.15 -30.96 -17.09
N LEU A 69 -15.04 -30.00 -16.20
CA LEU A 69 -15.77 -29.97 -14.94
C LEU A 69 -17.29 -29.92 -15.21
N LEU A 70 -17.95 -31.05 -15.07
CA LEU A 70 -19.40 -31.19 -15.30
C LEU A 70 -20.22 -30.61 -14.14
N VAL A 71 -19.71 -30.67 -12.91
CA VAL A 71 -20.36 -30.13 -11.70
C VAL A 71 -19.32 -29.50 -10.79
N LEU A 72 -19.49 -28.22 -10.47
CA LEU A 72 -18.65 -27.52 -9.48
C LEU A 72 -18.95 -28.05 -8.08
N PRO A 73 -17.93 -28.53 -7.33
CA PRO A 73 -18.12 -28.97 -5.95
C PRO A 73 -18.57 -27.81 -5.06
N ARG A 74 -19.30 -28.13 -3.98
CA ARG A 74 -19.76 -27.11 -3.03
C ARG A 74 -18.58 -26.54 -2.26
N PRO A 75 -18.39 -25.19 -2.25
CA PRO A 75 -17.21 -24.58 -1.62
C PRO A 75 -17.00 -24.96 -0.15
N GLY A 76 -18.08 -25.17 0.61
CA GLY A 76 -18.01 -25.55 2.02
C GLY A 76 -17.44 -26.95 2.24
N GLU A 77 -17.83 -27.90 1.41
CA GLU A 77 -17.35 -29.29 1.48
C GLU A 77 -15.85 -29.33 1.13
N VAL A 78 -15.46 -28.65 0.06
CA VAL A 78 -14.04 -28.53 -0.37
C VAL A 78 -13.20 -27.85 0.71
N ALA A 79 -13.68 -26.76 1.30
CA ALA A 79 -12.94 -26.07 2.34
C ALA A 79 -12.69 -26.95 3.57
N MET A 80 -13.68 -27.76 3.99
CA MET A 80 -13.57 -28.60 5.19
C MET A 80 -12.53 -29.73 5.04
N THR A 81 -12.20 -30.15 3.82
CA THR A 81 -11.18 -31.21 3.60
C THR A 81 -9.76 -30.69 3.77
N GLY A 82 -9.50 -29.37 3.67
CA GLY A 82 -8.16 -28.80 3.61
C GLY A 82 -7.90 -27.58 4.50
N LEU A 83 -8.79 -27.25 5.48
CA LEU A 83 -8.63 -26.05 6.33
C LEU A 83 -7.29 -25.99 7.07
N TYR A 84 -6.71 -27.13 7.45
CA TYR A 84 -5.42 -27.19 8.14
C TYR A 84 -4.24 -26.68 7.28
N TYR A 85 -4.38 -26.63 5.95
CA TYR A 85 -3.38 -26.02 5.08
C TYR A 85 -3.32 -24.49 5.17
N LEU A 86 -4.27 -23.86 5.87
CA LEU A 86 -4.18 -22.44 6.20
C LEU A 86 -3.21 -22.14 7.36
N LEU A 87 -2.91 -23.15 8.20
CA LEU A 87 -2.05 -22.96 9.38
C LEU A 87 -0.64 -22.44 9.04
N PRO A 88 0.07 -22.92 8.01
CA PRO A 88 1.36 -22.33 7.61
C PRO A 88 1.27 -20.86 7.24
N ILE A 89 0.15 -20.41 6.65
CA ILE A 89 -0.09 -18.99 6.34
C ILE A 89 -0.26 -18.20 7.63
N VAL A 90 -0.99 -18.75 8.61
CA VAL A 90 -1.14 -18.12 9.94
C VAL A 90 0.22 -18.03 10.64
N VAL A 91 1.06 -19.07 10.57
CA VAL A 91 2.43 -19.05 11.11
C VAL A 91 3.27 -17.96 10.43
N LEU A 92 3.20 -17.86 9.09
CA LEU A 92 3.91 -16.83 8.33
C LEU A 92 3.52 -15.42 8.80
N LEU A 93 2.23 -15.14 8.83
CA LEU A 93 1.70 -13.84 9.25
C LEU A 93 2.04 -13.54 10.72
N TRP A 94 1.96 -14.53 11.60
CA TRP A 94 2.37 -14.39 13.00
C TRP A 94 3.84 -13.99 13.11
N CYS A 95 4.74 -14.71 12.43
CA CYS A 95 6.17 -14.45 12.46
C CYS A 95 6.51 -13.04 11.94
N ILE A 96 5.84 -12.58 10.87
CA ILE A 96 6.11 -11.26 10.28
C ILE A 96 5.51 -10.13 11.13
N LEU A 97 4.22 -10.26 11.50
CA LEU A 97 3.47 -9.13 12.06
C LEU A 97 3.67 -8.98 13.57
N ILE A 98 3.82 -10.08 14.29
CA ILE A 98 3.86 -10.09 15.75
C ILE A 98 5.28 -10.27 16.27
N GLU A 99 5.96 -11.33 15.85
CA GLU A 99 7.34 -11.58 16.25
C GLU A 99 8.35 -10.69 15.49
N ARG A 100 7.89 -9.98 14.45
CA ARG A 100 8.70 -9.07 13.62
C ARG A 100 10.00 -9.72 13.11
N LEU A 101 9.92 -11.00 12.78
CA LEU A 101 11.03 -11.75 12.19
C LEU A 101 11.25 -11.29 10.74
N SER A 102 12.44 -11.53 10.22
CA SER A 102 12.71 -11.27 8.81
C SER A 102 11.80 -12.12 7.91
N PRO A 103 11.44 -11.65 6.69
CA PRO A 103 10.62 -12.43 5.77
C PRO A 103 11.18 -13.82 5.49
N ALA A 104 12.50 -13.96 5.36
CA ALA A 104 13.15 -15.24 5.13
C ALA A 104 12.97 -16.21 6.29
N LEU A 105 13.15 -15.75 7.53
CA LEU A 105 12.97 -16.58 8.73
C LEU A 105 11.51 -16.94 8.95
N SER A 106 10.60 -16.02 8.64
CA SER A 106 9.15 -16.28 8.71
C SER A 106 8.72 -17.33 7.69
N ALA A 107 9.24 -17.25 6.46
CA ALA A 107 9.01 -18.25 5.41
C ALA A 107 9.58 -19.63 5.79
N PHE A 108 10.74 -19.67 6.46
CA PHE A 108 11.32 -20.91 7.00
C PHE A 108 10.36 -21.59 7.98
N TRP A 109 9.82 -20.87 8.97
CA TRP A 109 8.88 -21.44 9.95
C TRP A 109 7.56 -21.88 9.32
N ALA A 110 7.05 -21.12 8.37
CA ALA A 110 5.85 -21.50 7.62
C ALA A 110 6.09 -22.77 6.78
N SER A 111 7.25 -22.87 6.12
CA SER A 111 7.64 -24.06 5.36
C SER A 111 7.85 -25.28 6.27
N ALA A 112 8.45 -25.10 7.43
CA ALA A 112 8.62 -26.17 8.43
C ALA A 112 7.25 -26.67 8.92
N ALA A 113 6.28 -25.78 9.17
CA ALA A 113 4.92 -26.14 9.51
C ALA A 113 4.22 -26.90 8.37
N MET A 114 4.40 -26.48 7.11
CA MET A 114 3.86 -27.18 5.95
C MET A 114 4.46 -28.58 5.81
N ILE A 115 5.76 -28.73 5.93
CA ILE A 115 6.45 -30.04 5.89
C ILE A 115 5.90 -30.97 6.98
N PHE A 116 5.75 -30.43 8.20
CA PHE A 116 5.15 -31.21 9.29
C PHE A 116 3.75 -31.70 8.96
N ILE A 117 2.90 -30.82 8.41
CA ILE A 117 1.53 -31.17 7.98
C ILE A 117 1.57 -32.27 6.89
N VAL A 118 2.36 -32.09 5.84
CA VAL A 118 2.45 -33.02 4.72
C VAL A 118 2.87 -34.41 5.19
N LEU A 119 3.86 -34.49 6.07
CA LEU A 119 4.36 -35.78 6.60
C LEU A 119 3.36 -36.47 7.54
N THR A 120 2.54 -35.70 8.28
CA THR A 120 1.70 -36.26 9.37
C THR A 120 0.22 -36.37 9.02
N GLN A 121 -0.26 -35.69 7.98
CA GLN A 121 -1.70 -35.67 7.63
C GLN A 121 -2.26 -37.07 7.33
N HIS A 122 -1.58 -37.86 6.50
CA HIS A 122 -2.05 -39.21 6.12
C HIS A 122 -2.04 -40.19 7.30
N PRO A 123 -0.94 -40.32 8.08
CA PRO A 123 -0.91 -41.14 9.26
C PRO A 123 -2.00 -40.79 10.30
N ILE A 124 -2.18 -39.48 10.56
CA ILE A 124 -3.19 -39.03 11.53
C ILE A 124 -4.60 -39.32 11.00
N LYS A 125 -4.91 -39.01 9.73
CA LYS A 125 -6.20 -39.36 9.13
C LYS A 125 -6.45 -40.89 9.14
N SER A 126 -5.44 -41.73 8.88
CA SER A 126 -5.55 -43.18 8.96
C SER A 126 -5.97 -43.67 10.37
N VAL A 127 -5.42 -43.03 11.43
CA VAL A 127 -5.82 -43.33 12.82
C VAL A 127 -7.22 -42.83 13.12
N LEU A 128 -7.57 -41.60 12.71
CA LEU A 128 -8.85 -40.98 12.99
C LEU A 128 -10.02 -41.64 12.23
N ARG A 129 -9.76 -42.24 11.07
CA ARG A 129 -10.72 -43.00 10.27
C ARG A 129 -10.80 -44.51 10.64
N ALA A 130 -10.31 -44.86 11.84
CA ALA A 130 -10.38 -46.26 12.29
C ALA A 130 -11.83 -46.73 12.32
N GLY A 131 -12.18 -47.72 11.48
CA GLY A 131 -13.52 -48.25 11.31
C GLY A 131 -14.34 -47.68 10.13
N GLN A 132 -13.79 -46.79 9.33
CA GLN A 132 -14.42 -46.32 8.09
C GLN A 132 -13.93 -47.13 6.89
N ALA A 133 -14.75 -47.20 5.82
CA ALA A 133 -14.40 -47.91 4.59
C ALA A 133 -13.20 -47.32 3.83
N GLU A 134 -12.95 -46.03 3.99
CA GLU A 134 -11.88 -45.25 3.36
C GLU A 134 -10.57 -45.26 4.17
N ARG A 135 -10.41 -46.18 5.12
CA ARG A 135 -9.20 -46.25 5.94
C ARG A 135 -8.03 -46.76 5.12
N GLU A 136 -7.00 -45.95 4.97
CA GLU A 136 -5.69 -46.38 4.47
C GLU A 136 -4.90 -47.10 5.58
N ASP A 137 -4.14 -48.13 5.24
CA ASP A 137 -3.24 -48.76 6.21
C ASP A 137 -2.17 -47.77 6.69
N PHE A 138 -1.83 -47.83 7.98
CA PHE A 138 -0.94 -46.84 8.62
C PHE A 138 0.45 -46.79 7.95
N ALA A 139 1.01 -47.97 7.59
CA ALA A 139 2.32 -48.02 6.92
C ALA A 139 2.26 -47.39 5.51
N SER A 140 1.15 -47.62 4.80
CA SER A 140 0.87 -47.00 3.49
C SER A 140 0.72 -45.48 3.63
N ALA A 141 -0.04 -45.03 4.62
CA ALA A 141 -0.25 -43.61 4.93
C ALA A 141 1.06 -42.87 5.24
N VAL A 142 1.96 -43.51 5.98
CA VAL A 142 3.31 -42.96 6.25
C VAL A 142 4.11 -42.84 4.95
N LYS A 143 4.11 -43.89 4.13
CA LYS A 143 4.80 -43.88 2.83
C LYS A 143 4.22 -42.80 1.90
N HIS A 144 2.92 -42.58 1.93
CA HIS A 144 2.23 -41.56 1.14
C HIS A 144 2.71 -40.15 1.56
N GLY A 145 2.77 -39.87 2.86
CA GLY A 145 3.27 -38.57 3.37
C GLY A 145 4.73 -38.30 2.95
N PHE A 146 5.60 -39.30 2.99
CA PHE A 146 6.97 -39.18 2.48
C PHE A 146 7.05 -39.00 0.97
N SER A 147 6.18 -39.68 0.21
CA SER A 147 6.08 -39.50 -1.23
C SER A 147 5.64 -38.06 -1.59
N ASP A 148 4.60 -37.56 -0.94
CA ASP A 148 4.10 -36.19 -1.14
C ASP A 148 5.15 -35.14 -0.78
N PHE A 149 5.88 -35.35 0.32
CA PHE A 149 7.01 -34.51 0.69
C PHE A 149 8.09 -34.50 -0.41
N GLY A 150 8.47 -35.70 -0.92
CA GLY A 150 9.46 -35.83 -2.00
C GLY A 150 9.02 -35.10 -3.27
N LEU A 151 7.77 -35.32 -3.70
CA LEU A 151 7.20 -34.64 -4.87
C LEU A 151 7.10 -33.13 -4.67
N GLY A 152 6.70 -32.68 -3.47
CA GLY A 152 6.67 -31.29 -3.11
C GLY A 152 8.05 -30.61 -3.17
N MET A 153 9.10 -31.29 -2.66
CA MET A 153 10.48 -30.79 -2.72
C MET A 153 10.99 -30.69 -4.17
N ILE A 154 10.71 -31.69 -5.00
CA ILE A 154 11.09 -31.67 -6.42
C ILE A 154 10.36 -30.54 -7.16
N SER A 155 9.06 -30.39 -6.93
CA SER A 155 8.27 -29.32 -7.54
C SER A 155 8.73 -27.93 -7.09
N GLY A 156 8.97 -27.76 -5.79
CA GLY A 156 9.51 -26.53 -5.22
C GLY A 156 10.88 -26.15 -5.81
N ALA A 157 11.79 -27.13 -5.89
CA ALA A 157 13.11 -26.91 -6.48
C ALA A 157 13.02 -26.47 -7.95
N ARG A 158 12.15 -27.11 -8.74
CA ARG A 158 11.92 -26.73 -10.14
C ARG A 158 11.34 -25.33 -10.28
N SER A 159 10.41 -24.96 -9.41
CA SER A 159 9.81 -23.63 -9.40
C SER A 159 10.80 -22.53 -8.98
N MET A 160 11.83 -22.88 -8.20
CA MET A 160 12.88 -21.92 -7.79
C MET A 160 13.89 -21.61 -8.90
N VAL A 161 14.04 -22.46 -9.92
CA VAL A 161 15.02 -22.22 -11.00
C VAL A 161 14.79 -20.89 -11.73
N PRO A 162 13.59 -20.60 -12.26
CA PRO A 162 13.35 -19.32 -12.94
C PRO A 162 13.49 -18.12 -11.98
N ILE A 163 13.06 -18.26 -10.74
CA ILE A 163 13.17 -17.20 -9.72
C ILE A 163 14.65 -16.93 -9.39
N GLY A 164 15.44 -17.99 -9.19
CA GLY A 164 16.88 -17.88 -8.93
C GLY A 164 17.65 -17.22 -10.09
N VAL A 165 17.31 -17.57 -11.33
CA VAL A 165 17.91 -16.92 -12.51
C VAL A 165 17.50 -15.46 -12.59
N ALA A 166 16.23 -15.14 -12.41
CA ALA A 166 15.72 -13.76 -12.45
C ALA A 166 16.36 -12.88 -11.38
N THR A 167 16.45 -13.38 -10.12
CA THR A 167 17.11 -12.63 -9.03
C THR A 167 18.61 -12.48 -9.25
N GLY A 168 19.28 -13.48 -9.82
CA GLY A 168 20.71 -13.38 -10.18
C GLY A 168 20.95 -12.31 -11.24
N VAL A 169 20.16 -12.27 -12.30
CA VAL A 169 20.22 -11.22 -13.34
C VAL A 169 19.89 -9.84 -12.76
N ALA A 170 18.85 -9.75 -11.91
CA ALA A 170 18.52 -8.52 -11.22
C ALA A 170 19.69 -7.99 -10.37
N GLY A 171 20.41 -8.89 -9.66
CA GLY A 171 21.60 -8.53 -8.90
C GLY A 171 22.71 -7.90 -9.77
N ILE A 172 22.90 -8.38 -11.01
CA ILE A 172 23.83 -7.78 -11.97
C ILE A 172 23.38 -6.37 -12.36
N ILE A 173 22.08 -6.17 -12.63
CA ILE A 173 21.52 -4.85 -12.96
C ILE A 173 21.71 -3.88 -11.80
N ILE A 174 21.37 -4.27 -10.58
CA ILE A 174 21.55 -3.46 -9.37
C ILE A 174 23.01 -3.05 -9.21
N GLY A 175 23.93 -4.02 -9.30
CA GLY A 175 25.37 -3.77 -9.20
C GLY A 175 25.84 -2.78 -10.24
N THR A 176 25.41 -2.93 -11.50
CA THR A 176 25.79 -2.03 -12.59
C THR A 176 25.25 -0.62 -12.37
N VAL A 177 23.98 -0.46 -12.05
CA VAL A 177 23.34 0.84 -11.79
C VAL A 177 23.99 1.54 -10.59
N SER A 178 24.30 0.81 -9.52
CA SER A 178 24.96 1.36 -8.33
C SER A 178 26.40 1.79 -8.61
N LEU A 179 27.18 0.96 -9.32
CA LEU A 179 28.58 1.25 -9.64
C LEU A 179 28.75 2.41 -10.63
N THR A 180 27.83 2.58 -11.56
CA THR A 180 27.87 3.64 -12.57
C THR A 180 27.25 4.95 -12.09
N GLY A 181 26.53 4.97 -10.97
CA GLY A 181 25.77 6.13 -10.54
C GLY A 181 24.60 6.49 -11.48
N ALA A 182 24.24 5.59 -12.39
CA ALA A 182 23.19 5.83 -13.39
C ALA A 182 21.84 6.25 -12.78
N HIS A 183 21.57 5.82 -11.57
CA HIS A 183 20.37 6.19 -10.82
C HIS A 183 20.30 7.71 -10.53
N GLN A 184 21.44 8.37 -10.23
CA GLN A 184 21.49 9.83 -10.00
C GLN A 184 21.13 10.58 -11.28
N VAL A 185 21.75 10.20 -12.40
CA VAL A 185 21.48 10.81 -13.71
C VAL A 185 20.01 10.64 -14.11
N VAL A 186 19.41 9.47 -13.82
CA VAL A 186 17.98 9.25 -14.08
C VAL A 186 17.12 10.13 -13.17
N GLY A 187 17.53 10.35 -11.92
CA GLY A 187 16.86 11.24 -10.98
C GLY A 187 16.81 12.68 -11.48
N GLU A 188 17.96 13.24 -11.80
CA GLU A 188 18.10 14.60 -12.37
C GLU A 188 17.31 14.76 -13.68
N PHE A 189 17.33 13.72 -14.53
CA PHE A 189 16.56 13.71 -15.76
C PHE A 189 15.04 13.71 -15.53
N VAL A 190 14.55 12.95 -14.53
CA VAL A 190 13.14 12.96 -14.15
C VAL A 190 12.73 14.33 -13.61
N GLU A 191 13.56 14.96 -12.77
CA GLU A 191 13.33 16.30 -12.26
C GLU A 191 13.25 17.32 -13.40
N PHE A 192 14.23 17.31 -14.30
CA PHE A 192 14.27 18.17 -15.49
C PHE A 192 13.02 17.99 -16.37
N LEU A 193 12.65 16.74 -16.68
CA LEU A 193 11.48 16.43 -17.51
C LEU A 193 10.16 16.84 -16.84
N SER A 194 10.12 16.84 -15.51
CA SER A 194 8.90 17.23 -14.77
C SER A 194 8.57 18.72 -14.94
N GLY A 195 9.58 19.53 -15.28
CA GLY A 195 9.43 20.98 -15.40
C GLY A 195 8.90 21.64 -14.13
N GLY A 196 9.22 21.07 -12.96
CA GLY A 196 8.71 21.51 -11.66
C GLY A 196 7.26 21.12 -11.38
N SER A 197 6.59 20.33 -12.25
CA SER A 197 5.23 19.86 -12.00
C SER A 197 5.22 18.58 -11.17
N LEU A 198 4.66 18.64 -9.96
CA LEU A 198 4.54 17.49 -9.06
C LEU A 198 3.80 16.31 -9.72
N ILE A 199 2.72 16.58 -10.45
CA ILE A 199 1.93 15.51 -11.09
C ILE A 199 2.74 14.80 -12.18
N ILE A 200 3.47 15.57 -13.00
CA ILE A 200 4.33 14.99 -14.06
C ILE A 200 5.46 14.21 -13.42
N MET A 201 6.09 14.74 -12.36
CA MET A 201 7.12 14.05 -11.59
C MET A 201 6.60 12.72 -11.03
N LEU A 202 5.46 12.70 -10.36
CA LEU A 202 4.86 11.49 -9.84
C LEU A 202 4.59 10.45 -10.93
N LEU A 203 4.11 10.88 -12.10
CA LEU A 203 3.93 9.98 -13.26
C LEU A 203 5.25 9.40 -13.76
N LEU A 204 6.29 10.23 -13.88
CA LEU A 204 7.61 9.78 -14.30
C LEU A 204 8.23 8.82 -13.29
N VAL A 205 8.13 9.13 -11.99
CA VAL A 205 8.61 8.25 -10.91
C VAL A 205 7.84 6.92 -10.90
N ALA A 206 6.53 6.94 -11.14
CA ALA A 206 5.73 5.73 -11.25
C ALA A 206 6.21 4.84 -12.42
N ILE A 207 6.41 5.44 -13.59
CA ILE A 207 6.94 4.73 -14.78
C ILE A 207 8.34 4.19 -14.48
N MET A 208 9.22 5.01 -13.90
CA MET A 208 10.57 4.60 -13.53
C MET A 208 10.55 3.43 -12.53
N SER A 209 9.72 3.50 -11.50
CA SER A 209 9.57 2.42 -10.51
C SER A 209 9.09 1.12 -11.16
N LEU A 210 8.14 1.20 -12.10
CA LEU A 210 7.68 0.03 -12.86
C LEU A 210 8.80 -0.54 -13.74
N LEU A 211 9.53 0.31 -14.47
CA LEU A 211 10.61 -0.14 -15.35
C LEU A 211 11.77 -0.78 -14.58
N LEU A 212 12.21 -0.16 -13.48
CA LEU A 212 13.25 -0.71 -12.61
C LEU A 212 12.77 -1.99 -11.90
N GLY A 213 11.53 -2.01 -11.44
CA GLY A 213 10.94 -3.17 -10.78
C GLY A 213 10.76 -4.38 -11.66
N MET A 214 10.72 -4.23 -12.98
CA MET A 214 10.74 -5.37 -13.90
C MET A 214 12.06 -6.17 -13.85
N GLY A 215 13.15 -5.57 -13.39
CA GLY A 215 14.45 -6.23 -13.31
C GLY A 215 14.99 -6.40 -11.89
N LEU A 216 14.37 -5.78 -10.90
CA LEU A 216 14.81 -5.75 -9.51
C LEU A 216 13.79 -6.42 -8.59
N PRO A 217 14.23 -7.13 -7.53
CA PRO A 217 13.34 -7.51 -6.43
C PRO A 217 12.67 -6.27 -5.82
N THR A 218 11.42 -6.38 -5.39
CA THR A 218 10.61 -5.29 -4.83
C THR A 218 11.33 -4.45 -3.79
N THR A 219 12.03 -5.08 -2.84
CA THR A 219 12.78 -4.40 -1.80
C THR A 219 13.92 -3.55 -2.37
N ALA A 220 14.67 -4.09 -3.33
CA ALA A 220 15.78 -3.38 -3.96
C ALA A 220 15.28 -2.20 -4.80
N ASN A 221 14.22 -2.40 -5.58
CA ASN A 221 13.56 -1.35 -6.34
C ASN A 221 13.09 -0.21 -5.41
N TYR A 222 12.38 -0.56 -4.33
CA TYR A 222 11.94 0.42 -3.34
C TYR A 222 13.12 1.22 -2.76
N ILE A 223 14.20 0.57 -2.33
CA ILE A 223 15.35 1.26 -1.72
C ILE A 223 15.98 2.23 -2.73
N VAL A 224 16.22 1.78 -3.95
CA VAL A 224 16.84 2.61 -4.99
C VAL A 224 15.96 3.80 -5.34
N VAL A 225 14.69 3.59 -5.68
CA VAL A 225 13.82 4.68 -6.12
C VAL A 225 13.48 5.62 -4.96
N SER A 226 13.25 5.12 -3.75
CA SER A 226 12.93 5.99 -2.61
C SER A 226 14.09 6.87 -2.19
N SER A 227 15.32 6.32 -2.16
CA SER A 227 16.50 7.09 -1.77
C SER A 227 16.80 8.25 -2.73
N LEU A 228 16.43 8.10 -4.01
CA LEU A 228 16.65 9.12 -5.03
C LEU A 228 15.50 10.10 -5.14
N MET A 229 14.28 9.56 -5.26
CA MET A 229 13.12 10.36 -5.64
C MET A 229 12.36 10.94 -4.44
N ALA A 230 12.50 10.36 -3.24
CA ALA A 230 11.73 10.87 -2.10
C ALA A 230 12.10 12.32 -1.74
N PRO A 231 13.39 12.69 -1.62
CA PRO A 231 13.76 14.08 -1.37
C PRO A 231 13.27 15.04 -2.47
N VAL A 232 13.39 14.61 -3.75
CA VAL A 232 12.99 15.43 -4.90
C VAL A 232 11.48 15.66 -4.93
N ILE A 233 10.67 14.62 -4.70
CA ILE A 233 9.21 14.74 -4.64
C ILE A 233 8.77 15.69 -3.51
N VAL A 234 9.41 15.59 -2.34
CA VAL A 234 9.11 16.49 -1.21
C VAL A 234 9.47 17.93 -1.57
N SER A 235 10.64 18.17 -2.18
CA SER A 235 11.09 19.49 -2.60
C SER A 235 10.15 20.11 -3.64
N VAL A 236 9.86 19.39 -4.73
CA VAL A 236 8.95 19.88 -5.79
C VAL A 236 7.52 20.08 -5.25
N GLY A 237 7.08 19.23 -4.32
CA GLY A 237 5.80 19.42 -3.63
C GLY A 237 5.79 20.76 -2.87
N ALA A 238 6.82 21.03 -2.08
CA ALA A 238 6.95 22.26 -1.30
C ALA A 238 7.05 23.51 -2.19
N GLN A 239 7.73 23.42 -3.33
CA GLN A 239 7.77 24.49 -4.35
C GLN A 239 6.36 24.82 -4.88
N GLN A 240 5.51 23.83 -5.04
CA GLN A 240 4.10 23.99 -5.47
C GLN A 240 3.13 24.29 -4.31
N GLY A 241 3.64 24.50 -3.13
CA GLY A 241 2.81 24.77 -1.96
C GLY A 241 2.11 23.53 -1.38
N LEU A 242 2.55 22.31 -1.74
CA LEU A 242 2.06 21.07 -1.16
C LEU A 242 3.14 20.45 -0.27
N VAL A 243 2.97 20.50 1.02
CA VAL A 243 3.86 19.80 1.94
C VAL A 243 3.47 18.31 1.97
N VAL A 244 4.28 17.50 1.31
CA VAL A 244 4.04 16.07 1.19
C VAL A 244 4.74 15.34 2.33
N PRO A 245 4.03 14.59 3.20
CA PRO A 245 4.67 13.80 4.23
C PRO A 245 5.57 12.72 3.61
N LEU A 246 6.77 12.56 4.16
CA LEU A 246 7.76 11.60 3.65
C LEU A 246 7.20 10.17 3.56
N VAL A 247 6.35 9.77 4.53
CA VAL A 247 5.70 8.45 4.52
C VAL A 247 4.78 8.27 3.31
N ALA A 248 4.10 9.32 2.85
CA ALA A 248 3.25 9.25 1.66
C ALA A 248 4.09 9.00 0.39
N VAL A 249 5.26 9.64 0.30
CA VAL A 249 6.20 9.42 -0.81
C VAL A 249 6.78 8.01 -0.78
N HIS A 250 7.18 7.52 0.39
CA HIS A 250 7.65 6.15 0.54
C HIS A 250 6.58 5.13 0.16
N MET A 251 5.33 5.33 0.58
CA MET A 251 4.21 4.49 0.17
C MET A 251 3.96 4.56 -1.33
N PHE A 252 4.09 5.75 -1.94
CA PHE A 252 3.98 5.92 -3.39
C PHE A 252 4.98 5.04 -4.13
N VAL A 253 6.25 5.15 -3.80
CA VAL A 253 7.33 4.36 -4.43
C VAL A 253 7.16 2.86 -4.17
N PHE A 254 6.81 2.49 -2.94
CA PHE A 254 6.61 1.10 -2.55
C PHE A 254 5.52 0.41 -3.35
N TYR A 255 4.35 1.06 -3.52
CA TYR A 255 3.24 0.50 -4.30
C TYR A 255 3.60 0.29 -5.76
N PHE A 256 4.29 1.23 -6.40
CA PHE A 256 4.75 1.05 -7.78
C PHE A 256 5.86 0.00 -7.89
N GLY A 257 6.68 -0.14 -6.87
CA GLY A 257 7.66 -1.22 -6.76
C GLY A 257 7.00 -2.62 -6.74
N ILE A 258 5.92 -2.79 -5.99
CA ILE A 258 5.15 -4.04 -5.92
C ILE A 258 4.40 -4.31 -7.23
N LEU A 259 3.77 -3.29 -7.82
CA LEU A 259 3.03 -3.43 -9.08
C LEU A 259 3.88 -3.96 -10.22
N ALA A 260 5.18 -3.72 -10.18
CA ALA A 260 6.11 -4.22 -11.18
C ALA A 260 6.14 -5.77 -11.25
N ASP A 261 5.93 -6.47 -10.12
CA ASP A 261 5.91 -7.93 -10.06
C ASP A 261 4.70 -8.55 -10.78
N ASP A 262 3.62 -7.81 -10.96
CA ASP A 262 2.42 -8.22 -11.69
C ASP A 262 2.34 -7.64 -13.11
N THR A 263 3.29 -6.73 -13.45
CA THR A 263 3.27 -6.05 -14.75
C THR A 263 3.97 -6.88 -15.83
N PRO A 264 3.29 -7.21 -16.94
CA PRO A 264 3.94 -7.83 -18.08
C PRO A 264 5.07 -6.92 -18.66
N PRO A 265 6.18 -7.50 -19.17
CA PRO A 265 6.41 -8.91 -19.52
C PRO A 265 7.01 -9.76 -18.40
N VAL A 266 7.46 -9.19 -17.28
CA VAL A 266 8.18 -9.93 -16.25
C VAL A 266 7.26 -10.65 -15.28
N GLY A 267 6.23 -9.99 -14.74
CA GLY A 267 5.11 -10.53 -13.97
C GLY A 267 5.36 -11.83 -13.21
N LEU A 268 6.31 -11.85 -12.25
CA LEU A 268 6.67 -13.09 -11.53
C LEU A 268 5.47 -13.74 -10.85
N ALA A 269 4.56 -12.94 -10.29
CA ALA A 269 3.32 -13.44 -9.70
C ALA A 269 2.40 -14.08 -10.72
N ALA A 270 2.32 -13.53 -11.94
CA ALA A 270 1.54 -14.10 -13.03
C ALA A 270 2.12 -15.44 -13.55
N PHE A 271 3.44 -15.58 -13.58
CA PHE A 271 4.09 -16.84 -13.89
C PHE A 271 3.80 -17.91 -12.82
N ALA A 272 3.86 -17.54 -11.54
CA ALA A 272 3.52 -18.43 -10.44
C ALA A 272 2.04 -18.87 -10.50
N ALA A 273 1.13 -17.93 -10.72
CA ALA A 273 -0.30 -18.20 -10.86
C ALA A 273 -0.61 -19.10 -12.08
N SER A 274 0.07 -18.86 -13.21
CA SER A 274 -0.11 -19.68 -14.41
C SER A 274 0.44 -21.10 -14.26
N ALA A 275 1.49 -21.28 -13.47
CA ALA A 275 2.02 -22.61 -13.15
C ALA A 275 1.01 -23.44 -12.34
N ILE A 276 0.17 -22.81 -11.51
CA ILE A 276 -0.88 -23.46 -10.74
C ILE A 276 -2.13 -23.71 -11.61
N SER A 277 -2.54 -22.71 -12.40
CA SER A 277 -3.78 -22.77 -13.19
C SER A 277 -3.63 -23.51 -14.52
N GLY A 278 -2.40 -23.80 -14.97
CA GLY A 278 -2.12 -24.33 -16.32
C GLY A 278 -2.35 -23.30 -17.44
N GLY A 279 -2.59 -22.03 -17.09
CA GLY A 279 -2.88 -20.96 -18.04
C GLY A 279 -1.63 -20.40 -18.74
N ASN A 280 -1.86 -19.51 -19.73
CA ASN A 280 -0.78 -18.80 -20.39
C ASN A 280 -0.27 -17.67 -19.48
N PRO A 281 1.04 -17.60 -19.11
CA PRO A 281 1.58 -16.63 -18.17
C PRO A 281 1.35 -15.18 -18.59
N ILE A 282 1.56 -14.87 -19.89
CA ILE A 282 1.40 -13.49 -20.40
C ILE A 282 -0.07 -13.05 -20.33
N LYS A 283 -1.01 -13.91 -20.74
CA LYS A 283 -2.44 -13.59 -20.62
C LYS A 283 -2.87 -13.46 -19.17
N THR A 284 -2.33 -14.29 -18.28
CA THR A 284 -2.57 -14.20 -16.83
C THR A 284 -2.05 -12.86 -16.29
N GLY A 285 -0.84 -12.44 -16.69
CA GLY A 285 -0.26 -11.16 -16.29
C GLY A 285 -1.06 -9.95 -16.81
N ILE A 286 -1.48 -9.97 -18.07
CA ILE A 286 -2.33 -8.89 -18.63
C ILE A 286 -3.66 -8.80 -17.85
N GLN A 287 -4.25 -9.94 -17.50
CA GLN A 287 -5.48 -9.96 -16.72
C GLN A 287 -5.25 -9.49 -15.28
N GLY A 288 -4.14 -9.91 -14.64
CA GLY A 288 -3.71 -9.44 -13.32
C GLY A 288 -3.53 -7.92 -13.32
N PHE A 289 -2.74 -7.39 -14.22
CA PHE A 289 -2.51 -5.95 -14.35
C PHE A 289 -3.82 -5.16 -14.58
N ALA A 290 -4.74 -5.69 -15.39
CA ALA A 290 -6.06 -5.07 -15.58
C ALA A 290 -6.88 -5.03 -14.27
N TYR A 291 -6.69 -6.00 -13.37
CA TYR A 291 -7.29 -5.95 -12.03
C TYR A 291 -6.54 -5.00 -11.10
N ASP A 292 -5.23 -4.88 -11.24
CA ASP A 292 -4.37 -4.08 -10.36
C ASP A 292 -4.25 -2.60 -10.75
N ILE A 293 -4.81 -2.19 -11.89
CA ILE A 293 -4.85 -0.77 -12.29
C ILE A 293 -5.48 0.13 -11.21
N ARG A 294 -6.34 -0.44 -10.38
CA ARG A 294 -6.93 0.22 -9.19
C ARG A 294 -5.88 0.53 -8.14
N THR A 295 -4.96 -0.42 -7.94
CA THR A 295 -3.86 -0.29 -6.98
C THR A 295 -2.89 0.79 -7.41
N ALA A 296 -2.72 1.02 -8.72
CA ALA A 296 -1.91 2.11 -9.27
C ALA A 296 -2.47 3.51 -8.94
N LEU A 297 -3.78 3.65 -8.68
CA LEU A 297 -4.38 4.93 -8.30
C LEU A 297 -4.10 5.31 -6.84
N LEU A 298 -4.06 4.35 -5.93
CA LEU A 298 -3.92 4.58 -4.48
C LEU A 298 -2.68 5.42 -4.11
N PRO A 299 -1.48 5.16 -4.67
CA PRO A 299 -0.29 5.94 -4.36
C PRO A 299 -0.46 7.43 -4.64
N PHE A 300 -1.09 7.80 -5.76
CA PHE A 300 -1.39 9.21 -6.04
C PHE A 300 -2.34 9.79 -5.01
N LEU A 301 -3.34 9.01 -4.57
CA LEU A 301 -4.26 9.48 -3.53
C LEU A 301 -3.55 9.70 -2.19
N PHE A 302 -2.55 8.91 -1.82
CA PHE A 302 -1.76 9.10 -0.61
C PHE A 302 -1.02 10.44 -0.59
N ILE A 303 -0.49 10.87 -1.73
CA ILE A 303 0.19 12.17 -1.86
C ILE A 303 -0.80 13.33 -1.64
N PHE A 304 -2.01 13.22 -2.19
CA PHE A 304 -2.98 14.31 -2.20
C PHE A 304 -4.05 14.22 -1.11
N ASN A 305 -4.16 13.08 -0.41
CA ASN A 305 -5.07 12.87 0.72
C ASN A 305 -4.42 11.96 1.76
N THR A 306 -3.62 12.57 2.62
CA THR A 306 -2.83 11.88 3.65
C THR A 306 -3.68 11.21 4.74
N GLU A 307 -4.96 11.61 4.88
CA GLU A 307 -5.89 10.93 5.79
C GLU A 307 -6.11 9.46 5.44
N LEU A 308 -5.92 9.05 4.16
CA LEU A 308 -5.95 7.64 3.76
C LEU A 308 -4.79 6.83 4.38
N LEU A 309 -3.72 7.50 4.79
CA LEU A 309 -2.60 6.91 5.54
C LEU A 309 -2.79 7.03 7.05
N LEU A 310 -3.96 7.47 7.50
CA LEU A 310 -4.31 7.69 8.91
C LEU A 310 -3.40 8.71 9.62
N ILE A 311 -2.84 9.67 8.86
CA ILE A 311 -2.03 10.76 9.41
C ILE A 311 -3.00 11.79 10.01
N ASP A 312 -2.75 12.18 11.26
CA ASP A 312 -3.51 13.19 12.01
C ASP A 312 -5.03 12.93 12.08
N VAL A 313 -5.42 11.65 12.23
CA VAL A 313 -6.82 11.25 12.32
C VAL A 313 -7.16 10.59 13.65
N THR A 314 -8.33 10.91 14.19
CA THR A 314 -8.88 10.22 15.36
C THR A 314 -9.39 8.83 14.98
N LEU A 315 -9.52 7.91 15.95
CA LEU A 315 -10.01 6.55 15.70
C LEU A 315 -11.40 6.53 15.03
N ALA A 316 -12.31 7.40 15.45
CA ALA A 316 -13.64 7.50 14.84
C ALA A 316 -13.56 7.94 13.38
N LYS A 317 -12.70 8.91 13.07
CA LYS A 317 -12.45 9.39 11.71
C LYS A 317 -11.75 8.31 10.88
N ALA A 318 -10.83 7.55 11.45
CA ALA A 318 -10.15 6.43 10.77
C ALA A 318 -11.15 5.36 10.31
N ILE A 319 -12.10 4.96 11.17
CA ILE A 319 -13.16 4.02 10.80
C ILE A 319 -14.03 4.58 9.66
N PHE A 320 -14.39 5.86 9.74
CA PHE A 320 -15.18 6.52 8.70
C PHE A 320 -14.42 6.54 7.36
N ILE A 321 -13.14 6.94 7.35
CA ILE A 321 -12.26 6.95 6.17
C ILE A 321 -12.13 5.54 5.58
N PHE A 322 -11.97 4.52 6.42
CA PHE A 322 -11.90 3.13 5.97
C PHE A 322 -13.18 2.71 5.24
N ILE A 323 -14.36 2.99 5.81
CA ILE A 323 -15.65 2.65 5.19
C ILE A 323 -15.81 3.38 3.85
N VAL A 324 -15.54 4.68 3.82
CA VAL A 324 -15.63 5.49 2.59
C VAL A 324 -14.62 5.00 1.55
N GLY A 325 -13.39 4.70 1.97
CA GLY A 325 -12.34 4.17 1.11
C GLY A 325 -12.72 2.82 0.48
N VAL A 326 -13.29 1.90 1.25
CA VAL A 326 -13.80 0.61 0.73
C VAL A 326 -14.90 0.83 -0.31
N ILE A 327 -15.88 1.69 -0.01
CA ILE A 327 -16.96 2.00 -0.96
C ILE A 327 -16.38 2.63 -2.24
N ALA A 328 -15.50 3.61 -2.10
CA ALA A 328 -14.88 4.29 -3.24
C ALA A 328 -14.07 3.30 -4.11
N MET A 329 -13.32 2.39 -3.49
CA MET A 329 -12.55 1.36 -4.21
C MET A 329 -13.47 0.37 -4.93
N MET A 330 -14.57 -0.05 -4.30
CA MET A 330 -15.56 -0.93 -4.95
C MET A 330 -16.20 -0.25 -6.16
N LEU A 331 -16.54 1.03 -6.06
CA LEU A 331 -17.09 1.80 -7.18
C LEU A 331 -16.08 2.01 -8.30
N PHE A 332 -14.82 2.29 -7.96
CA PHE A 332 -13.74 2.39 -8.93
C PHE A 332 -13.52 1.05 -9.65
N ALA A 333 -13.56 -0.05 -8.90
CA ALA A 333 -13.49 -1.39 -9.46
C ALA A 333 -14.65 -1.67 -10.43
N ALA A 334 -15.87 -1.33 -10.05
CA ALA A 334 -17.05 -1.49 -10.90
C ALA A 334 -16.97 -0.64 -12.17
N ALA A 335 -16.43 0.58 -12.07
CA ALA A 335 -16.21 1.48 -13.19
C ALA A 335 -15.22 0.92 -14.21
N THR A 336 -14.06 0.45 -13.74
CA THR A 336 -12.98 -0.08 -14.59
C THR A 336 -13.33 -1.44 -15.20
N GLN A 337 -14.10 -2.28 -14.49
CA GLN A 337 -14.58 -3.57 -15.01
C GLN A 337 -15.80 -3.43 -15.92
N GLY A 338 -16.39 -2.25 -16.01
CA GLY A 338 -17.58 -2.01 -16.83
C GLY A 338 -18.83 -2.75 -16.35
N TYR A 339 -18.89 -3.10 -15.07
CA TYR A 339 -20.02 -3.80 -14.46
C TYR A 339 -20.21 -3.36 -13.00
N PHE A 340 -21.42 -2.93 -12.66
CA PHE A 340 -21.80 -2.60 -11.29
C PHE A 340 -23.01 -3.46 -10.85
N MET A 341 -24.23 -3.06 -11.16
CA MET A 341 -25.45 -3.89 -10.98
C MET A 341 -25.88 -4.53 -12.30
N ALA A 342 -25.45 -3.98 -13.42
CA ALA A 342 -25.62 -4.46 -14.77
C ALA A 342 -24.38 -4.07 -15.58
N ARG A 343 -24.23 -4.56 -16.82
CA ARG A 343 -23.16 -4.11 -17.71
C ARG A 343 -23.25 -2.59 -17.91
N SER A 344 -22.22 -1.87 -17.49
CA SER A 344 -22.18 -0.41 -17.51
C SER A 344 -21.97 0.12 -18.93
N LYS A 345 -22.65 1.20 -19.27
CA LYS A 345 -22.29 2.02 -20.43
C LYS A 345 -21.07 2.87 -20.08
N ILE A 346 -20.32 3.33 -21.08
CA ILE A 346 -19.11 4.14 -20.88
C ILE A 346 -19.36 5.34 -19.96
N TRP A 347 -20.44 6.09 -20.21
CA TRP A 347 -20.79 7.25 -19.38
C TRP A 347 -21.17 6.89 -17.92
N GLU A 348 -21.74 5.69 -17.68
CA GLU A 348 -22.04 5.20 -16.33
C GLU A 348 -20.74 4.83 -15.60
N SER A 349 -19.78 4.20 -16.31
CA SER A 349 -18.45 3.96 -15.78
C SER A 349 -17.72 5.26 -15.45
N LEU A 350 -17.82 6.28 -16.30
CA LEU A 350 -17.25 7.61 -16.03
C LEU A 350 -17.91 8.28 -14.81
N LEU A 351 -19.23 8.16 -14.66
CA LEU A 351 -19.92 8.66 -13.47
C LEU A 351 -19.49 7.92 -12.20
N LEU A 352 -19.39 6.59 -12.25
CA LEU A 352 -18.90 5.80 -11.11
C LEU A 352 -17.45 6.18 -10.76
N MET A 353 -16.61 6.44 -11.74
CA MET A 353 -15.24 6.91 -11.56
C MET A 353 -15.20 8.30 -10.90
N LEU A 354 -16.07 9.22 -11.34
CA LEU A 354 -16.21 10.55 -10.74
C LEU A 354 -16.69 10.46 -9.28
N VAL A 355 -17.65 9.60 -8.98
CA VAL A 355 -18.11 9.35 -7.62
C VAL A 355 -16.98 8.79 -6.76
N ALA A 356 -16.27 7.78 -7.24
CA ALA A 356 -15.13 7.20 -6.54
C ALA A 356 -14.04 8.24 -6.26
N PHE A 357 -13.67 9.05 -7.25
CA PHE A 357 -12.72 10.15 -7.09
C PHE A 357 -13.17 11.16 -6.03
N THR A 358 -14.44 11.55 -6.05
CA THR A 358 -14.99 12.50 -5.06
C THR A 358 -14.97 11.92 -3.64
N LEU A 359 -15.26 10.63 -3.49
CA LEU A 359 -15.19 9.95 -2.19
C LEU A 359 -13.73 9.82 -1.68
N PHE A 360 -12.78 9.57 -2.57
CA PHE A 360 -11.36 9.50 -2.18
C PHE A 360 -10.75 10.87 -1.89
N ARG A 361 -11.15 11.91 -2.61
CA ARG A 361 -10.54 13.24 -2.51
C ARG A 361 -11.60 14.36 -2.55
N PRO A 362 -12.46 14.45 -1.53
CA PRO A 362 -13.49 15.49 -1.46
C PRO A 362 -12.88 16.90 -1.38
N GLY A 363 -11.71 17.05 -0.76
CA GLY A 363 -10.95 18.30 -0.69
C GLY A 363 -10.61 18.92 -2.04
N PHE A 364 -10.46 18.11 -3.11
CA PHE A 364 -10.20 18.63 -4.45
C PHE A 364 -11.27 19.65 -4.92
N TRP A 365 -12.53 19.37 -4.64
CA TRP A 365 -13.62 20.25 -4.98
C TRP A 365 -13.66 21.46 -4.06
N LEU A 366 -13.47 21.24 -2.75
CA LEU A 366 -13.44 22.31 -1.76
C LEU A 366 -12.37 23.33 -2.09
N ASP A 367 -11.15 22.89 -2.42
CA ASP A 367 -10.02 23.76 -2.75
C ASP A 367 -10.27 24.67 -3.97
N LYS A 368 -11.22 24.29 -4.83
CA LYS A 368 -11.64 25.11 -5.97
C LYS A 368 -12.65 26.20 -5.61
N PHE A 369 -13.42 26.01 -4.53
CA PHE A 369 -14.42 26.95 -4.08
C PHE A 369 -13.93 27.84 -2.94
N GLN A 370 -13.12 27.27 -2.05
CA GLN A 370 -12.55 27.96 -0.89
C GLN A 370 -11.05 27.62 -0.80
N PRO A 371 -10.16 28.62 -0.88
CA PRO A 371 -8.72 28.36 -0.74
C PRO A 371 -8.41 27.71 0.62
N PRO A 372 -7.39 26.85 0.69
CA PRO A 372 -7.05 26.13 1.92
C PRO A 372 -6.41 27.01 2.99
N TYR A 373 -5.86 28.14 2.61
CA TYR A 373 -5.13 29.03 3.49
C TYR A 373 -5.53 30.49 3.27
N ASP A 374 -5.67 31.21 4.36
CA ASP A 374 -5.73 32.67 4.37
C ASP A 374 -4.30 33.21 4.30
N LEU A 375 -4.11 34.24 3.46
CA LEU A 375 -2.81 34.85 3.25
C LEU A 375 -2.71 36.06 4.16
N ILE A 376 -1.81 36.01 5.12
CA ILE A 376 -1.53 37.10 6.07
C ILE A 376 -0.39 37.94 5.51
N PRO A 377 -0.48 39.28 5.59
CA PRO A 377 0.61 40.19 5.22
C PRO A 377 1.89 39.89 6.01
N VAL A 378 3.03 39.99 5.35
CA VAL A 378 4.34 39.69 5.96
C VAL A 378 4.63 40.66 7.13
N THR A 379 4.08 41.85 7.10
CA THR A 379 4.17 42.84 8.21
C THR A 379 3.63 42.31 9.54
N GLU A 380 2.74 41.32 9.49
CA GLU A 380 2.16 40.65 10.66
C GLU A 380 2.88 39.35 11.04
N LEU A 381 4.01 39.03 10.38
CA LEU A 381 4.74 37.75 10.58
C LEU A 381 5.14 37.56 12.04
N VAL A 382 5.79 38.58 12.66
CA VAL A 382 6.29 38.49 14.04
C VAL A 382 5.13 38.34 15.04
N GLU A 383 4.07 39.12 14.85
CA GLU A 383 2.87 39.04 15.69
C GLU A 383 2.16 37.69 15.53
N THR A 384 2.05 37.21 14.28
CA THR A 384 1.48 35.89 13.98
C THR A 384 2.31 34.80 14.61
N ALA A 385 3.64 34.85 14.51
CA ALA A 385 4.55 33.87 15.11
C ALA A 385 4.45 33.86 16.64
N ALA A 386 4.33 35.04 17.29
CA ALA A 386 4.16 35.13 18.73
C ALA A 386 2.85 34.51 19.23
N ASN A 387 1.75 34.70 18.49
CA ASN A 387 0.41 34.22 18.86
C ASN A 387 0.09 32.81 18.33
N HIS A 388 0.96 32.22 17.52
CA HIS A 388 0.70 30.91 16.91
C HIS A 388 0.66 29.80 17.97
N PRO A 389 -0.30 28.85 17.91
CA PRO A 389 -0.41 27.75 18.86
C PRO A 389 0.88 26.90 18.96
N VAL A 390 1.21 26.51 20.19
CA VAL A 390 2.36 25.61 20.44
C VAL A 390 2.07 24.21 19.88
N GLY A 391 3.03 23.64 19.15
CA GLY A 391 2.91 22.32 18.53
C GLY A 391 2.22 22.30 17.17
N GLU A 392 1.76 23.46 16.68
CA GLU A 392 1.30 23.61 15.30
C GLU A 392 2.38 24.32 14.47
N PRO A 393 2.77 23.78 13.30
CA PRO A 393 3.78 24.42 12.47
C PRO A 393 3.19 25.63 11.72
N LEU A 394 3.90 26.77 11.76
CA LEU A 394 3.55 27.94 10.97
C LEU A 394 3.98 27.76 9.52
N ARG A 395 3.08 28.03 8.60
CA ARG A 395 3.32 27.84 7.18
C ARG A 395 3.78 29.15 6.53
N LEU A 396 5.01 29.15 5.99
CA LEU A 396 5.66 30.30 5.41
C LEU A 396 5.99 30.05 3.93
N ARG A 397 5.70 31.02 3.07
CA ARG A 397 6.14 30.98 1.68
C ARG A 397 7.38 31.86 1.51
N VAL A 398 8.47 31.23 1.09
CA VAL A 398 9.75 31.87 0.80
C VAL A 398 9.89 32.01 -0.71
N VAL A 399 10.41 33.14 -1.17
CA VAL A 399 10.69 33.43 -2.57
C VAL A 399 12.09 34.07 -2.66
N GLY A 400 12.87 33.65 -3.66
CA GLY A 400 14.21 34.19 -3.90
C GLY A 400 14.77 33.70 -5.23
N PRO A 401 15.96 34.18 -5.62
CA PRO A 401 16.66 33.70 -6.80
C PRO A 401 16.97 32.21 -6.66
N ASP A 402 16.79 31.48 -7.75
CA ASP A 402 17.16 30.07 -7.83
C ASP A 402 18.68 29.94 -7.90
N PHE A 403 19.28 29.02 -7.12
CA PHE A 403 20.74 28.85 -7.05
C PHE A 403 21.33 28.41 -8.39
N ASP A 404 20.66 27.51 -9.11
CA ASP A 404 21.11 26.96 -10.38
C ASP A 404 20.75 27.90 -11.57
N TYR A 405 19.69 28.69 -11.40
CA TYR A 405 19.18 29.61 -12.43
C TYR A 405 18.89 30.99 -11.83
N PRO A 406 19.92 31.81 -11.53
CA PRO A 406 19.75 33.10 -10.83
C PRO A 406 18.80 34.11 -11.50
N ASP A 407 18.57 33.96 -12.79
CA ASP A 407 17.60 34.78 -13.56
C ASP A 407 16.14 34.39 -13.27
N LYS A 408 15.89 33.31 -12.53
CA LYS A 408 14.54 32.82 -12.18
C LYS A 408 14.29 32.98 -10.68
N LEU A 409 13.07 33.33 -10.34
CA LEU A 409 12.62 33.28 -8.97
C LEU A 409 12.05 31.89 -8.65
N ALA A 410 12.63 31.26 -7.66
CA ALA A 410 12.09 30.06 -7.04
C ALA A 410 11.18 30.42 -5.88
N GLN A 411 10.25 29.54 -5.58
CA GLN A 411 9.39 29.65 -4.39
C GLN A 411 9.36 28.33 -3.63
N LEU A 412 9.22 28.43 -2.31
CA LEU A 412 9.19 27.27 -1.43
C LEU A 412 8.23 27.51 -0.28
N THR A 413 7.50 26.49 0.13
CA THR A 413 6.67 26.55 1.32
C THR A 413 7.32 25.76 2.45
N LEU A 414 7.58 26.41 3.57
CA LEU A 414 8.14 25.83 4.78
C LEU A 414 7.06 25.63 5.85
N LEU A 415 7.25 24.63 6.68
CA LEU A 415 6.51 24.45 7.93
C LEU A 415 7.47 24.70 9.09
N ALA A 416 7.40 25.87 9.69
CA ALA A 416 8.24 26.26 10.80
C ALA A 416 7.62 25.80 12.12
N ASP A 417 8.30 24.89 12.81
CA ASP A 417 7.95 24.51 14.19
C ASP A 417 8.52 25.60 15.12
N LEU A 418 7.63 26.44 15.63
CA LEU A 418 7.99 27.60 16.42
C LEU A 418 8.33 27.28 17.90
N GLY A 419 8.31 25.98 18.29
CA GLY A 419 8.64 25.57 19.64
C GLY A 419 7.67 26.10 20.71
N GLU A 420 8.20 26.43 21.89
CA GLU A 420 7.40 26.93 23.02
C GLU A 420 6.87 28.35 22.80
N ALA A 421 5.88 28.76 23.60
CA ALA A 421 5.34 30.11 23.55
C ALA A 421 6.41 31.17 23.94
N GLY A 422 6.46 32.28 23.20
CA GLY A 422 7.44 33.32 23.39
C GLY A 422 7.28 34.47 22.43
N ASP A 423 8.27 35.34 22.38
CA ASP A 423 8.34 36.42 21.40
C ASP A 423 8.49 35.88 19.98
N GLY A 424 7.85 36.52 19.00
CA GLY A 424 7.76 36.02 17.63
C GLY A 424 9.13 35.88 16.93
N GLU A 425 10.04 36.85 17.14
CA GLU A 425 11.39 36.78 16.57
C GLU A 425 12.17 35.61 17.15
N THR A 426 12.15 35.44 18.48
CA THR A 426 12.81 34.34 19.18
C THR A 426 12.26 33.00 18.73
N ARG A 427 10.96 32.86 18.50
CA ARG A 427 10.33 31.63 18.00
C ARG A 427 10.74 31.30 16.57
N LEU A 428 10.87 32.31 15.69
CA LEU A 428 11.38 32.10 14.33
C LEU A 428 12.86 31.68 14.34
N GLU A 429 13.69 32.28 15.18
CA GLU A 429 15.08 31.86 15.35
C GLU A 429 15.20 30.43 15.90
N GLN A 430 14.38 30.05 16.87
CA GLN A 430 14.33 28.68 17.40
C GLN A 430 13.91 27.66 16.32
N ALA A 431 13.06 28.08 15.39
CA ALA A 431 12.72 27.28 14.21
C ALA A 431 13.87 27.20 13.19
N GLY A 432 14.96 27.96 13.36
CA GLY A 432 16.10 28.00 12.45
C GLY A 432 15.94 29.01 11.30
N LEU A 433 15.11 30.03 11.50
CA LEU A 433 14.85 31.08 10.52
C LEU A 433 15.27 32.43 11.11
N THR A 434 16.36 33.00 10.64
CA THR A 434 16.76 34.39 10.99
C THR A 434 16.12 35.34 9.99
N VAL A 435 15.19 36.19 10.47
CA VAL A 435 14.39 37.10 9.64
C VAL A 435 14.71 38.55 10.01
N ILE A 436 15.04 39.33 9.01
CA ILE A 436 15.22 40.80 9.16
C ILE A 436 13.98 41.48 8.59
N MET A 437 13.27 42.22 9.44
CA MET A 437 12.13 43.05 9.02
C MET A 437 12.62 44.40 8.57
N ASP A 438 12.38 44.76 7.31
CA ASP A 438 12.74 46.03 6.70
C ASP A 438 11.55 46.66 5.95
N GLU A 439 11.75 47.83 5.32
CA GLU A 439 10.71 48.50 4.54
C GLU A 439 10.26 47.70 3.30
N GLU A 440 11.08 46.75 2.83
CA GLU A 440 10.83 45.89 1.67
C GLU A 440 10.16 44.57 2.04
N GLY A 441 10.05 44.25 3.34
CA GLY A 441 9.37 43.03 3.85
C GLY A 441 10.19 42.25 4.89
N ALA A 442 10.08 40.94 4.88
CA ALA A 442 10.81 40.03 5.76
C ALA A 442 11.91 39.30 4.98
N THR A 443 13.11 39.84 5.02
CA THR A 443 14.30 39.26 4.40
C THR A 443 14.79 38.07 5.24
N LEU A 444 15.07 36.96 4.59
CA LEU A 444 15.56 35.74 5.24
C LEU A 444 17.09 35.69 5.08
N GLU A 445 17.79 35.51 6.19
CA GLU A 445 19.24 35.25 6.16
C GLU A 445 19.53 33.78 5.80
N GLU A 446 20.73 33.55 5.24
CA GLU A 446 21.20 32.19 4.95
C GLU A 446 21.25 31.36 6.26
N PRO A 447 20.58 30.20 6.32
CA PRO A 447 20.54 29.40 7.54
C PRO A 447 21.91 28.78 7.83
N PHE A 448 22.26 28.69 9.12
CA PHE A 448 23.49 28.04 9.54
C PHE A 448 23.47 26.51 9.31
N ALA A 449 24.63 25.96 9.00
CA ALA A 449 24.80 24.51 8.86
C ALA A 449 24.34 23.78 10.13
N GLY A 450 23.44 22.82 9.96
CA GLY A 450 22.85 22.03 11.06
C GLY A 450 21.50 22.55 11.57
N THR A 451 20.99 23.66 11.08
CA THR A 451 19.61 24.10 11.35
C THR A 451 18.59 23.31 10.53
N ALA A 452 17.33 23.32 10.96
CA ALA A 452 16.26 22.50 10.37
C ALA A 452 16.06 22.73 8.86
N PHE A 453 16.26 23.96 8.38
CA PHE A 453 16.00 24.33 6.99
C PHE A 453 17.27 24.51 6.13
N PHE A 454 18.46 24.24 6.68
CA PHE A 454 19.72 24.44 5.95
C PHE A 454 19.71 23.77 4.58
N GLN A 455 19.44 22.47 4.51
CA GLN A 455 19.42 21.74 3.24
C GLN A 455 18.28 22.19 2.30
N THR A 456 17.14 22.51 2.85
CA THR A 456 15.95 22.86 2.08
C THR A 456 16.06 24.24 1.42
N LEU A 457 16.73 25.18 2.10
CA LEU A 457 16.92 26.55 1.62
C LEU A 457 18.13 26.73 0.71
N GLN A 458 19.00 25.71 0.56
CA GLN A 458 20.13 25.73 -0.39
C GLN A 458 19.71 25.87 -1.87
N MET A 459 18.43 25.71 -2.18
CA MET A 459 17.90 25.98 -3.51
C MET A 459 17.90 27.46 -3.90
N PHE A 460 18.10 28.36 -2.93
CA PHE A 460 18.13 29.79 -3.17
C PHE A 460 19.57 30.33 -3.17
N ASP A 461 19.83 31.30 -4.05
CA ASP A 461 21.04 32.11 -3.97
C ASP A 461 20.81 33.31 -3.04
N PHE A 462 21.34 33.23 -1.81
CA PHE A 462 21.20 34.26 -0.80
C PHE A 462 22.02 35.54 -1.08
N TYR A 463 22.92 35.49 -2.08
CA TYR A 463 23.81 36.59 -2.44
C TYR A 463 23.41 37.29 -3.73
N ALA A 464 22.39 36.80 -4.42
CA ALA A 464 21.84 37.39 -5.63
C ALA A 464 20.76 38.44 -5.31
N ASP A 465 20.44 39.26 -6.31
CA ASP A 465 19.36 40.24 -6.25
C ASP A 465 18.18 39.76 -7.12
N PRO A 466 16.92 39.75 -6.62
CA PRO A 466 16.47 40.25 -5.30
C PRO A 466 16.80 39.29 -4.14
N LEU A 467 16.93 39.82 -2.93
CA LEU A 467 17.20 39.02 -1.74
C LEU A 467 16.11 37.99 -1.48
N VAL A 468 16.49 36.87 -0.84
CA VAL A 468 15.56 35.85 -0.39
C VAL A 468 14.66 36.38 0.72
N LYS A 469 13.35 36.25 0.56
CA LYS A 469 12.38 36.80 1.53
C LYS A 469 11.19 35.90 1.74
N ILE A 470 10.57 36.05 2.91
CA ILE A 470 9.25 35.51 3.18
C ILE A 470 8.25 36.39 2.48
N ASP A 471 7.54 35.85 1.51
CA ASP A 471 6.55 36.57 0.71
C ASP A 471 5.16 36.55 1.37
N LYS A 472 4.78 35.44 2.02
CA LYS A 472 3.46 35.26 2.64
C LYS A 472 3.49 34.35 3.84
N VAL A 473 2.69 34.69 4.84
CA VAL A 473 2.31 33.83 5.95
C VAL A 473 0.98 33.17 5.59
N GLN A 474 0.84 31.88 5.81
CA GLN A 474 -0.34 31.12 5.48
C GLN A 474 -0.94 30.50 6.75
N LEU A 475 -2.15 30.88 7.09
CA LEU A 475 -2.91 30.28 8.18
C LEU A 475 -4.03 29.40 7.62
N PRO A 476 -4.40 28.31 8.29
CA PRO A 476 -5.54 27.49 7.87
C PRO A 476 -6.81 28.33 7.79
N ALA A 477 -7.47 28.35 6.63
CA ALA A 477 -8.71 29.09 6.44
C ALA A 477 -9.89 28.36 7.11
N GLU A 478 -10.83 29.11 7.69
CA GLU A 478 -12.10 28.55 8.13
C GLU A 478 -12.93 28.14 6.92
N ARG A 479 -13.13 26.83 6.73
CA ARG A 479 -13.82 26.27 5.56
C ARG A 479 -14.96 25.35 5.97
N MET A 480 -15.93 25.18 5.05
CA MET A 480 -16.95 24.15 5.25
C MET A 480 -16.31 22.75 5.28
N ALA A 481 -16.99 21.80 5.90
CA ALA A 481 -16.55 20.42 5.93
C ALA A 481 -16.47 19.85 4.51
N LYS A 482 -15.33 19.28 4.12
CA LYS A 482 -15.11 18.70 2.77
C LYS A 482 -16.07 17.55 2.45
N GLU A 483 -16.60 16.89 3.47
CA GLU A 483 -17.56 15.79 3.42
C GLU A 483 -18.91 16.22 2.80
N VAL A 484 -19.20 17.51 2.70
CA VAL A 484 -20.40 18.03 1.99
C VAL A 484 -20.41 17.56 0.53
N PHE A 485 -19.26 17.40 -0.10
CA PHE A 485 -19.17 16.90 -1.47
C PHE A 485 -19.54 15.42 -1.63
N TYR A 486 -19.67 14.67 -0.53
CA TYR A 486 -20.25 13.32 -0.60
C TYR A 486 -21.72 13.32 -0.97
N ILE A 487 -22.47 14.38 -0.66
CA ILE A 487 -23.89 14.48 -0.98
C ILE A 487 -24.13 14.40 -2.50
N PRO A 488 -23.54 15.30 -3.34
CA PRO A 488 -23.71 15.18 -4.78
C PRO A 488 -23.13 13.88 -5.34
N ALA A 489 -22.05 13.33 -4.80
CA ALA A 489 -21.51 12.06 -5.22
C ALA A 489 -22.49 10.90 -4.97
N LEU A 490 -23.12 10.84 -3.80
CA LEU A 490 -24.15 9.84 -3.48
C LEU A 490 -25.43 10.01 -4.30
N LEU A 491 -25.82 11.24 -4.65
CA LEU A 491 -26.92 11.48 -5.57
C LEU A 491 -26.63 10.94 -6.98
N LEU A 492 -25.43 11.18 -7.50
CA LEU A 492 -24.98 10.62 -8.79
C LEU A 492 -24.96 9.09 -8.74
N LEU A 493 -24.46 8.51 -7.66
CA LEU A 493 -24.49 7.05 -7.44
C LEU A 493 -25.92 6.53 -7.45
N GLY A 494 -26.85 7.21 -6.76
CA GLY A 494 -28.28 6.88 -6.76
C GLY A 494 -28.87 6.86 -8.17
N ILE A 495 -28.52 7.84 -9.01
CA ILE A 495 -28.95 7.88 -10.42
C ILE A 495 -28.46 6.65 -11.18
N VAL A 496 -27.17 6.30 -11.05
CA VAL A 496 -26.60 5.11 -11.72
C VAL A 496 -27.30 3.83 -11.24
N ILE A 497 -27.53 3.70 -9.93
CA ILE A 497 -28.25 2.56 -9.34
C ILE A 497 -29.66 2.45 -9.95
N LEU A 498 -30.42 3.53 -9.98
CA LEU A 498 -31.78 3.53 -10.50
C LEU A 498 -31.84 3.15 -11.98
N LEU A 499 -30.92 3.67 -12.78
CA LEU A 499 -30.83 3.39 -14.21
C LEU A 499 -30.43 1.93 -14.48
N GLN A 500 -29.49 1.39 -13.72
CA GLN A 500 -29.04 0.00 -13.90
C GLN A 500 -30.04 -1.02 -13.34
N ARG A 501 -30.76 -0.72 -12.25
CA ARG A 501 -31.83 -1.59 -11.71
C ARG A 501 -32.96 -1.85 -12.71
N ARG A 502 -33.20 -0.94 -13.65
CA ARG A 502 -34.22 -1.10 -14.69
C ARG A 502 -33.80 -2.00 -15.85
N ARG A 503 -32.53 -2.42 -15.88
CA ARG A 503 -32.00 -3.31 -16.93
C ARG A 503 -32.03 -4.77 -16.47
N GLN A 504 -32.22 -5.68 -17.44
CA GLN A 504 -32.03 -7.10 -17.18
C GLN A 504 -30.57 -7.35 -16.84
N THR A 505 -30.29 -7.93 -15.67
CA THR A 505 -28.95 -8.29 -15.24
C THR A 505 -28.51 -9.56 -15.96
N LYS A 506 -27.59 -9.43 -16.93
CA LYS A 506 -26.82 -10.58 -17.40
C LYS A 506 -25.60 -10.71 -16.48
N PRO A 507 -25.26 -11.92 -15.98
CA PRO A 507 -24.06 -12.12 -15.20
C PRO A 507 -22.82 -11.62 -15.95
N ALA A 508 -21.86 -11.01 -15.24
CA ALA A 508 -20.64 -10.47 -15.83
C ALA A 508 -19.80 -11.53 -16.56
N PHE A 509 -19.91 -12.78 -16.14
CA PHE A 509 -19.07 -13.90 -16.56
C PHE A 509 -19.71 -14.88 -17.57
N PHE A 510 -20.81 -14.53 -18.21
CA PHE A 510 -21.28 -15.24 -19.40
C PHE A 510 -20.75 -14.56 -20.68
N GLY A 511 -19.45 -14.57 -20.83
CA GLY A 511 -18.76 -14.30 -22.07
C GLY A 511 -18.03 -15.57 -22.50
N ASN A 512 -18.28 -16.03 -23.68
CA ASN A 512 -17.69 -17.16 -24.36
C ASN A 512 -16.25 -17.46 -23.90
N PHE A 513 -16.08 -18.54 -23.15
CA PHE A 513 -14.82 -19.26 -23.05
C PHE A 513 -14.69 -20.17 -24.25
#